data_b9365630a2120c29cd66732fc8b56b70
#
_entry.id   b9365630a2120c29cd66732fc8b56b70
#
_cell.length_a   1.000
_cell.length_b   1.000
_cell.length_c   1.000
_cell.angle_alpha   90.00
_cell.angle_beta   90.00
_cell.angle_gamma   90.00
#
_symmetry.space_group_name_H-M   'P 1'
#
loop_
_entity.id
_entity.type
_entity.pdbx_description
1 polymer ?
#
loop_
_entity_poly.entity_id
_entity_poly.type
_entity_poly.pdbx_seq_one_letter_code
_entity_poly.pdbx_strand_id
1 'polypeptide(L)'
;GKPIDQRAIDSVAQEIQQDIDAQGVRRVYDSPSKGVLWGWEVPAYVWTKAIATGTFLMMAVWHFLIGNLETSSEVTGLTITLVFMGLTGGLLIKDLDRPDRFLYVLLRPQWKSWLVRGAYIITAFGGIVILKLLDNYFKLGLDWLMIPGMIFAIFGAIYTAFLFGQARSRDLWQSTGL
;
A
#
# COMPACT_ATOMS: atom_id res chain seq x y z
N GLY A 1 -19.36 21.70 49.18
CA GLY A 1 -18.29 21.91 48.21
C GLY A 1 -18.61 23.17 47.42
N LYS A 2 -17.65 24.07 47.23
CA LYS A 2 -17.84 25.24 46.36
C LYS A 2 -18.05 24.78 44.93
N PRO A 3 -18.98 25.37 44.16
CA PRO A 3 -19.14 25.03 42.77
C PRO A 3 -17.83 25.34 42.00
N ILE A 4 -17.41 24.43 41.21
CA ILE A 4 -16.23 24.58 40.34
C ILE A 4 -16.55 25.68 39.32
N ASP A 5 -15.73 26.73 39.29
CA ASP A 5 -15.91 27.81 38.32
C ASP A 5 -15.49 27.35 36.93
N GLN A 6 -16.50 27.06 36.10
CA GLN A 6 -16.31 26.57 34.73
C GLN A 6 -15.48 27.55 33.87
N ARG A 7 -15.62 28.86 34.15
CA ARG A 7 -14.85 29.90 33.41
C ARG A 7 -13.35 29.82 33.69
N ALA A 8 -12.99 29.48 34.96
CA ALA A 8 -11.58 29.29 35.32
C ALA A 8 -10.99 28.06 34.66
N ILE A 9 -11.77 26.98 34.49
CA ILE A 9 -11.34 25.78 33.79
C ILE A 9 -11.13 26.11 32.31
N ASP A 10 -12.07 26.81 31.68
CA ASP A 10 -11.99 27.13 30.25
C ASP A 10 -10.83 28.08 29.95
N SER A 11 -10.52 29.05 30.85
CA SER A 11 -9.36 29.93 30.65
C SER A 11 -8.03 29.19 30.76
N VAL A 12 -7.89 28.28 31.73
CA VAL A 12 -6.69 27.45 31.89
C VAL A 12 -6.54 26.49 30.70
N ALA A 13 -7.63 25.93 30.20
CA ALA A 13 -7.58 25.05 29.02
C ALA A 13 -7.14 25.82 27.76
N GLN A 14 -7.60 27.09 27.61
CA GLN A 14 -7.14 27.93 26.47
C GLN A 14 -5.67 28.31 26.59
N GLU A 15 -5.19 28.64 27.79
CA GLU A 15 -3.79 28.98 28.04
C GLU A 15 -2.87 27.80 27.76
N ILE A 16 -3.25 26.61 28.23
CA ILE A 16 -2.51 25.35 27.92
C ILE A 16 -2.51 25.07 26.42
N GLN A 17 -3.63 25.30 25.73
CA GLN A 17 -3.69 25.07 24.28
C GLN A 17 -2.79 26.06 23.53
N GLN A 18 -2.74 27.34 23.95
CA GLN A 18 -1.85 28.34 23.35
C GLN A 18 -0.38 27.99 23.57
N ASP A 19 -0.02 27.51 24.76
CA ASP A 19 1.36 27.08 25.06
C ASP A 19 1.77 25.86 24.24
N ILE A 20 0.88 24.91 24.06
CA ILE A 20 1.10 23.73 23.20
C ILE A 20 1.34 24.15 21.75
N ASP A 21 0.53 25.08 21.24
CA ASP A 21 0.64 25.58 19.87
C ASP A 21 1.91 26.43 19.68
N ALA A 22 2.29 27.24 20.67
CA ALA A 22 3.51 28.05 20.67
C ALA A 22 4.79 27.22 20.73
N GLN A 23 4.79 26.10 21.45
CA GLN A 23 5.92 25.18 21.54
C GLN A 23 6.03 24.22 20.34
N GLY A 24 5.10 24.30 19.39
CA GLY A 24 5.07 23.39 18.23
C GLY A 24 4.88 21.93 18.60
N VAL A 25 4.42 21.66 19.83
CA VAL A 25 4.12 20.31 20.32
C VAL A 25 2.90 19.78 19.57
N ARG A 26 3.13 18.94 18.60
CA ARG A 26 2.06 18.31 17.84
C ARG A 26 1.55 17.09 18.61
N ARG A 27 0.25 16.97 18.81
CA ARG A 27 -0.34 15.75 19.34
C ARG A 27 0.02 14.58 18.43
N VAL A 28 0.79 13.63 18.96
CA VAL A 28 1.20 12.42 18.25
C VAL A 28 0.06 11.40 18.22
N TYR A 29 -0.90 11.52 19.16
CA TYR A 29 -2.01 10.59 19.31
C TYR A 29 -3.30 11.20 18.77
N ASP A 30 -3.96 10.47 17.87
CA ASP A 30 -5.34 10.78 17.50
C ASP A 30 -6.28 10.44 18.66
N SER A 31 -7.34 11.25 18.83
CA SER A 31 -8.34 11.04 19.88
C SER A 31 -8.90 9.61 19.82
N PRO A 32 -9.06 8.91 20.96
CA PRO A 32 -9.68 7.57 21.01
C PRO A 32 -11.09 7.50 20.43
N SER A 33 -11.74 8.65 20.21
CA SER A 33 -13.11 8.76 19.67
C SER A 33 -13.23 8.47 18.16
N LYS A 34 -12.11 8.35 17.42
CA LYS A 34 -12.15 8.12 15.95
C LYS A 34 -12.40 6.67 15.52
N GLY A 35 -12.65 5.75 16.43
CA GLY A 35 -12.98 4.36 16.10
C GLY A 35 -11.81 3.57 15.49
N VAL A 36 -12.13 2.49 14.77
CA VAL A 36 -11.12 1.64 14.10
C VAL A 36 -10.61 2.38 12.88
N LEU A 37 -9.36 2.86 12.95
CA LEU A 37 -8.71 3.63 11.88
C LEU A 37 -8.47 2.80 10.61
N TRP A 38 -8.42 1.48 10.72
CA TRP A 38 -8.18 0.57 9.59
C TRP A 38 -9.16 -0.60 9.65
N GLY A 39 -10.00 -0.72 8.61
CA GLY A 39 -10.91 -1.84 8.44
C GLY A 39 -10.17 -3.14 8.11
N TRP A 40 -10.92 -4.22 8.00
CA TRP A 40 -10.42 -5.54 7.59
C TRP A 40 -9.87 -5.53 6.14
N GLU A 41 -10.25 -4.55 5.35
CA GLU A 41 -9.79 -4.36 3.98
C GLU A 41 -8.28 -4.17 3.91
N VAL A 42 -7.69 -3.45 4.89
CA VAL A 42 -6.25 -3.17 4.91
C VAL A 42 -5.40 -4.43 5.05
N PRO A 43 -5.57 -5.29 6.08
CA PRO A 43 -4.83 -6.54 6.14
C PRO A 43 -5.14 -7.47 4.96
N ALA A 44 -6.37 -7.44 4.44
CA ALA A 44 -6.75 -8.27 3.30
C ALA A 44 -5.99 -7.89 2.02
N TYR A 45 -5.88 -6.60 1.66
CA TYR A 45 -5.12 -6.22 0.47
C TYR A 45 -3.61 -6.40 0.65
N VAL A 46 -3.07 -6.27 1.86
CA VAL A 46 -1.66 -6.58 2.14
C VAL A 46 -1.38 -8.06 1.92
N TRP A 47 -2.28 -8.93 2.39
CA TRP A 47 -2.16 -10.37 2.22
C TRP A 47 -2.28 -10.80 0.75
N THR A 48 -3.31 -10.34 0.04
CA THR A 48 -3.49 -10.65 -1.40
C THR A 48 -2.31 -10.16 -2.23
N LYS A 49 -1.80 -8.97 -1.93
CA LYS A 49 -0.62 -8.43 -2.58
C LYS A 49 0.64 -9.27 -2.30
N ALA A 50 0.83 -9.74 -1.06
CA ALA A 50 1.96 -10.58 -0.71
C ALA A 50 1.94 -11.91 -1.49
N ILE A 51 0.76 -12.51 -1.68
CA ILE A 51 0.60 -13.71 -2.52
C ILE A 51 0.97 -13.38 -3.98
N ALA A 52 0.43 -12.29 -4.54
CA ALA A 52 0.70 -11.91 -5.92
C ALA A 52 2.20 -11.68 -6.18
N THR A 53 2.82 -10.83 -5.37
CA THR A 53 4.26 -10.50 -5.53
C THR A 53 5.15 -11.70 -5.22
N GLY A 54 4.83 -12.48 -4.19
CA GLY A 54 5.57 -13.69 -3.81
C GLY A 54 5.54 -14.77 -4.88
N THR A 55 4.37 -15.04 -5.47
CA THR A 55 4.22 -16.02 -6.56
C THR A 55 5.09 -15.61 -7.75
N PHE A 56 5.05 -14.35 -8.17
CA PHE A 56 5.86 -13.86 -9.27
C PHE A 56 7.36 -13.93 -8.96
N LEU A 57 7.77 -13.55 -7.75
CA LEU A 57 9.18 -13.63 -7.33
C LEU A 57 9.70 -15.07 -7.34
N MET A 58 8.89 -16.02 -6.88
CA MET A 58 9.26 -17.44 -6.92
C MET A 58 9.45 -17.94 -8.35
N MET A 59 8.58 -17.55 -9.29
CA MET A 59 8.74 -17.86 -10.70
C MET A 59 10.01 -17.23 -11.28
N ALA A 60 10.28 -15.97 -10.96
CA ALA A 60 11.47 -15.27 -11.42
C ALA A 60 12.75 -15.92 -10.88
N VAL A 61 12.79 -16.25 -9.60
CA VAL A 61 13.92 -16.97 -8.97
C VAL A 61 14.13 -18.33 -9.64
N TRP A 62 13.07 -19.08 -9.86
CA TRP A 62 13.17 -20.36 -10.57
C TRP A 62 13.75 -20.18 -11.96
N HIS A 63 13.22 -19.22 -12.73
CA HIS A 63 13.68 -18.93 -14.09
C HIS A 63 15.19 -18.62 -14.16
N PHE A 64 15.71 -17.83 -13.21
CA PHE A 64 17.12 -17.43 -13.20
C PHE A 64 18.08 -18.47 -12.62
N LEU A 65 17.64 -19.28 -11.65
CA LEU A 65 18.51 -20.23 -10.95
C LEU A 65 18.46 -21.65 -11.53
N ILE A 66 17.31 -22.07 -12.03
CA ILE A 66 17.06 -23.46 -12.44
C ILE A 66 16.86 -23.55 -13.96
N GLY A 67 16.31 -22.49 -14.57
CA GLY A 67 16.00 -22.42 -15.98
C GLY A 67 14.52 -22.20 -16.26
N ASN A 68 14.14 -22.24 -17.53
CA ASN A 68 12.77 -21.95 -17.95
C ASN A 68 11.77 -22.90 -17.28
N LEU A 69 10.70 -22.32 -16.73
CA LEU A 69 9.56 -23.11 -16.26
C LEU A 69 8.84 -23.76 -17.45
N GLU A 70 8.21 -24.88 -17.15
CA GLU A 70 7.21 -25.43 -18.07
C GLU A 70 6.09 -24.40 -18.28
N THR A 71 5.68 -24.22 -19.54
CA THR A 71 4.67 -23.22 -19.93
C THR A 71 3.38 -23.30 -19.08
N SER A 72 2.95 -24.52 -18.75
CA SER A 72 1.77 -24.74 -17.90
C SER A 72 1.94 -24.15 -16.49
N SER A 73 3.11 -24.37 -15.89
CA SER A 73 3.46 -23.85 -14.56
C SER A 73 3.61 -22.33 -14.56
N GLU A 74 4.23 -21.78 -15.60
CA GLU A 74 4.39 -20.35 -15.76
C GLU A 74 3.03 -19.65 -15.93
N VAL A 75 2.16 -20.15 -16.82
CA VAL A 75 0.80 -19.61 -17.02
C VAL A 75 -0.03 -19.70 -15.73
N THR A 76 0.07 -20.81 -15.02
CA THR A 76 -0.64 -20.96 -13.72
C THR A 76 -0.17 -19.91 -12.71
N GLY A 77 1.14 -19.75 -12.54
CA GLY A 77 1.71 -18.77 -11.61
C GLY A 77 1.37 -17.33 -12.00
N LEU A 78 1.43 -16.97 -13.29
CA LEU A 78 1.03 -15.66 -13.78
C LEU A 78 -0.48 -15.40 -13.59
N THR A 79 -1.32 -16.42 -13.77
CA THR A 79 -2.77 -16.33 -13.53
C THR A 79 -3.06 -16.09 -12.05
N ILE A 80 -2.43 -16.84 -11.15
CA ILE A 80 -2.53 -16.63 -9.70
C ILE A 80 -2.09 -15.19 -9.36
N THR A 81 -0.94 -14.77 -9.86
CA THR A 81 -0.44 -13.40 -9.66
C THR A 81 -1.46 -12.35 -10.11
N LEU A 82 -2.05 -12.51 -11.29
CA LEU A 82 -3.02 -11.56 -11.84
C LEU A 82 -4.32 -11.52 -11.03
N VAL A 83 -4.84 -12.67 -10.63
CA VAL A 83 -6.07 -12.78 -9.81
C VAL A 83 -5.86 -12.07 -8.46
N PHE A 84 -4.78 -12.39 -7.75
CA PHE A 84 -4.50 -11.77 -6.45
C PHE A 84 -4.14 -10.28 -6.57
N MET A 85 -3.54 -9.88 -7.68
CA MET A 85 -3.31 -8.47 -8.00
C MET A 85 -4.63 -7.72 -8.24
N GLY A 86 -5.56 -8.32 -8.96
CA GLY A 86 -6.92 -7.79 -9.16
C GLY A 86 -7.67 -7.64 -7.83
N LEU A 87 -7.60 -8.66 -6.96
CA LEU A 87 -8.17 -8.59 -5.62
C LEU A 87 -7.54 -7.46 -4.80
N THR A 88 -6.22 -7.31 -4.85
CA THR A 88 -5.50 -6.23 -4.17
C THR A 88 -5.99 -4.86 -4.64
N GLY A 89 -6.08 -4.65 -5.95
CA GLY A 89 -6.60 -3.41 -6.54
C GLY A 89 -8.06 -3.14 -6.16
N GLY A 90 -8.90 -4.17 -6.21
CA GLY A 90 -10.32 -4.08 -5.82
C GLY A 90 -10.51 -3.72 -4.35
N LEU A 91 -9.75 -4.35 -3.45
CA LEU A 91 -9.78 -4.04 -2.02
C LEU A 91 -9.26 -2.63 -1.74
N LEU A 92 -8.18 -2.21 -2.43
CA LEU A 92 -7.64 -0.85 -2.30
C LEU A 92 -8.64 0.21 -2.75
N ILE A 93 -9.35 -0.03 -3.86
CA ILE A 93 -10.40 0.87 -4.35
C ILE A 93 -11.57 0.92 -3.36
N LYS A 94 -11.96 -0.23 -2.79
CA LYS A 94 -13.03 -0.32 -1.79
C LYS A 94 -12.68 0.42 -0.50
N ASP A 95 -11.42 0.40 -0.09
CA ASP A 95 -10.93 1.10 1.11
C ASP A 95 -10.86 2.62 0.91
N LEU A 96 -10.95 3.12 -0.32
CA LEU A 96 -11.05 4.55 -0.58
C LEU A 96 -12.46 5.06 -0.24
N ASP A 97 -12.57 6.11 0.58
CA ASP A 97 -13.83 6.79 0.90
C ASP A 97 -14.59 7.28 -0.35
N ARG A 98 -13.87 7.45 -1.47
CA ARG A 98 -14.42 7.86 -2.77
C ARG A 98 -13.75 7.08 -3.90
N PRO A 99 -14.26 5.91 -4.27
CA PRO A 99 -13.71 5.05 -5.32
C PRO A 99 -13.75 5.72 -6.72
N ASP A 100 -14.70 6.61 -6.97
CA ASP A 100 -14.79 7.43 -8.18
C ASP A 100 -13.56 8.31 -8.42
N ARG A 101 -12.83 8.68 -7.36
CA ARG A 101 -11.60 9.46 -7.44
C ARG A 101 -10.34 8.63 -7.71
N PHE A 102 -10.43 7.31 -7.71
CA PHE A 102 -9.27 6.45 -7.97
C PHE A 102 -8.66 6.71 -9.36
N LEU A 103 -9.50 6.83 -10.39
CA LEU A 103 -9.04 7.21 -11.73
C LEU A 103 -8.40 8.59 -11.76
N TYR A 104 -8.89 9.52 -10.93
CA TYR A 104 -8.32 10.86 -10.84
C TYR A 104 -6.92 10.83 -10.20
N VAL A 105 -6.67 9.93 -9.26
CA VAL A 105 -5.35 9.69 -8.65
C VAL A 105 -4.34 9.22 -9.70
N LEU A 106 -4.77 8.37 -10.63
CA LEU A 106 -3.94 7.91 -11.75
C LEU A 106 -3.73 8.99 -12.82
N LEU A 107 -4.75 9.81 -13.12
CA LEU A 107 -4.67 10.84 -14.19
C LEU A 107 -3.99 12.13 -13.75
N ARG A 108 -4.04 12.48 -12.44
CA ARG A 108 -3.39 13.67 -11.87
C ARG A 108 -2.58 13.29 -10.62
N PRO A 109 -1.41 12.64 -10.79
CA PRO A 109 -0.66 12.07 -9.69
C PRO A 109 -0.04 13.16 -8.78
N GLN A 110 -0.31 13.06 -7.49
CA GLN A 110 0.44 13.78 -6.47
C GLN A 110 1.61 12.92 -5.99
N TRP A 111 2.75 13.06 -6.62
CA TRP A 111 3.95 12.24 -6.37
C TRP A 111 4.49 12.28 -4.93
N LYS A 112 4.02 13.21 -4.11
CA LYS A 112 4.35 13.28 -2.68
C LYS A 112 3.62 12.21 -1.85
N SER A 113 2.55 11.60 -2.37
CA SER A 113 1.78 10.55 -1.70
C SER A 113 2.30 9.17 -2.03
N TRP A 114 2.62 8.36 -1.02
CA TRP A 114 2.98 6.95 -1.19
C TRP A 114 1.83 6.11 -1.74
N LEU A 115 0.58 6.49 -1.46
CA LEU A 115 -0.59 5.84 -2.05
C LEU A 115 -0.56 5.93 -3.59
N VAL A 116 -0.25 7.11 -4.13
CA VAL A 116 -0.13 7.34 -5.58
C VAL A 116 1.02 6.52 -6.16
N ARG A 117 2.19 6.57 -5.52
CA ARG A 117 3.36 5.77 -5.94
C ARG A 117 3.05 4.28 -5.93
N GLY A 118 2.37 3.78 -4.87
CA GLY A 118 1.93 2.40 -4.78
C GLY A 118 0.95 2.01 -5.90
N ALA A 119 -0.02 2.87 -6.22
CA ALA A 119 -0.97 2.64 -7.32
C ALA A 119 -0.26 2.47 -8.67
N TYR A 120 0.75 3.32 -8.96
CA TYR A 120 1.55 3.20 -10.19
C TYR A 120 2.41 1.93 -10.21
N ILE A 121 3.03 1.57 -9.08
CA ILE A 121 3.82 0.33 -8.97
C ILE A 121 2.94 -0.89 -9.24
N ILE A 122 1.76 -0.94 -8.61
CA ILE A 122 0.80 -2.05 -8.78
C ILE A 122 0.29 -2.11 -10.22
N THR A 123 -0.04 -0.97 -10.81
CA THR A 123 -0.54 -0.91 -12.19
C THR A 123 0.54 -1.33 -13.19
N ALA A 124 1.77 -0.86 -13.03
CA ALA A 124 2.90 -1.24 -13.88
C ALA A 124 3.21 -2.74 -13.74
N PHE A 125 3.22 -3.26 -12.52
CA PHE A 125 3.42 -4.69 -12.27
C PHE A 125 2.31 -5.53 -12.92
N GLY A 126 1.04 -5.16 -12.74
CA GLY A 126 -0.09 -5.83 -13.39
C GLY A 126 0.02 -5.82 -14.91
N GLY A 127 0.44 -4.70 -15.50
CA GLY A 127 0.71 -4.59 -16.94
C GLY A 127 1.79 -5.57 -17.42
N ILE A 128 2.90 -5.69 -16.68
CA ILE A 128 3.97 -6.65 -16.98
C ILE A 128 3.46 -8.09 -16.91
N VAL A 129 2.68 -8.43 -15.88
CA VAL A 129 2.09 -9.78 -15.74
C VAL A 129 1.17 -10.11 -16.92
N ILE A 130 0.33 -9.16 -17.35
CA ILE A 130 -0.54 -9.34 -18.52
C ILE A 130 0.29 -9.53 -19.78
N LEU A 131 1.31 -8.70 -20.01
CA LEU A 131 2.19 -8.82 -21.18
C LEU A 131 2.90 -10.18 -21.18
N LYS A 132 3.33 -10.67 -20.03
CA LYS A 132 3.98 -11.99 -19.91
C LYS A 132 2.99 -13.14 -20.15
N LEU A 133 1.73 -13.01 -19.72
CA LEU A 133 0.67 -13.96 -20.08
C LEU A 133 0.42 -13.99 -21.60
N LEU A 134 0.36 -12.82 -22.23
CA LEU A 134 0.22 -12.72 -23.69
C LEU A 134 1.43 -13.31 -24.41
N ASP A 135 2.64 -13.11 -23.87
CA ASP A 135 3.85 -13.72 -24.41
C ASP A 135 3.76 -15.24 -24.43
N ASN A 136 3.30 -15.86 -23.34
CA ASN A 136 3.10 -17.31 -23.29
C ASN A 136 2.09 -17.81 -24.33
N TYR A 137 1.07 -17.00 -24.65
CA TYR A 137 0.04 -17.36 -25.63
C TYR A 137 0.49 -17.14 -27.06
N PHE A 138 1.10 -15.98 -27.35
CA PHE A 138 1.47 -15.56 -28.72
C PHE A 138 2.93 -15.85 -29.07
N LYS A 139 3.75 -16.33 -28.14
CA LYS A 139 5.19 -16.62 -28.33
C LYS A 139 5.99 -15.40 -28.82
N LEU A 140 5.80 -14.24 -28.15
CA LEU A 140 6.39 -12.97 -28.54
C LEU A 140 7.88 -12.84 -28.18
N GLY A 141 8.43 -13.75 -27.37
CA GLY A 141 9.84 -13.71 -26.93
C GLY A 141 10.15 -12.63 -25.91
N LEU A 142 9.21 -12.35 -25.00
CA LEU A 142 9.31 -11.30 -23.99
C LEU A 142 9.86 -11.80 -22.63
N ASP A 143 10.74 -12.81 -22.65
CA ASP A 143 11.32 -13.37 -21.41
C ASP A 143 12.09 -12.34 -20.59
N TRP A 144 12.64 -11.31 -21.23
CA TRP A 144 13.28 -10.19 -20.56
C TRP A 144 12.35 -9.42 -19.59
N LEU A 145 11.01 -9.53 -19.74
CA LEU A 145 10.02 -8.92 -18.83
C LEU A 145 10.08 -9.50 -17.41
N MET A 146 10.69 -10.68 -17.22
CA MET A 146 10.92 -11.21 -15.86
C MET A 146 11.75 -10.27 -15.00
N ILE A 147 12.74 -9.55 -15.58
CA ILE A 147 13.61 -8.62 -14.84
C ILE A 147 12.82 -7.41 -14.30
N PRO A 148 12.17 -6.59 -15.14
CA PRO A 148 11.37 -5.50 -14.64
C PRO A 148 10.20 -5.98 -13.77
N GLY A 149 9.59 -7.13 -14.08
CA GLY A 149 8.55 -7.75 -13.27
C GLY A 149 9.04 -8.04 -11.84
N MET A 150 10.22 -8.60 -11.68
CA MET A 150 10.85 -8.85 -10.39
C MET A 150 11.09 -7.54 -9.61
N ILE A 151 11.60 -6.51 -10.27
CA ILE A 151 11.82 -5.19 -9.66
C ILE A 151 10.50 -4.60 -9.15
N PHE A 152 9.46 -4.60 -9.97
CA PHE A 152 8.14 -4.09 -9.57
C PHE A 152 7.46 -4.96 -8.50
N ALA A 153 7.67 -6.29 -8.51
CA ALA A 153 7.19 -7.17 -7.46
C ALA A 153 7.84 -6.83 -6.10
N ILE A 154 9.17 -6.60 -6.08
CA ILE A 154 9.89 -6.17 -4.87
C ILE A 154 9.36 -4.81 -4.39
N PHE A 155 9.24 -3.82 -5.27
CA PHE A 155 8.66 -2.53 -4.91
C PHE A 155 7.21 -2.66 -4.42
N GLY A 156 6.42 -3.52 -5.06
CA GLY A 156 5.07 -3.85 -4.63
C GLY A 156 5.02 -4.48 -3.23
N ALA A 157 6.00 -5.30 -2.87
CA ALA A 157 6.09 -5.89 -1.54
C ALA A 157 6.40 -4.85 -0.46
N ILE A 158 7.38 -3.96 -0.71
CA ILE A 158 7.92 -3.05 0.31
C ILE A 158 7.21 -1.70 0.42
N TYR A 159 6.49 -1.23 -0.63
CA TYR A 159 5.89 0.11 -0.60
C TYR A 159 4.88 0.32 0.55
N THR A 160 4.24 -0.75 1.02
CA THR A 160 3.30 -0.66 2.15
C THR A 160 3.98 -0.31 3.46
N ALA A 161 5.24 -0.68 3.65
CA ALA A 161 6.01 -0.24 4.81
C ALA A 161 6.13 1.29 4.82
N PHE A 162 6.41 1.89 3.65
CA PHE A 162 6.44 3.35 3.51
C PHE A 162 5.05 3.99 3.64
N LEU A 163 4.01 3.34 3.14
CA LEU A 163 2.63 3.81 3.31
C LEU A 163 2.24 3.85 4.80
N PHE A 164 2.58 2.80 5.55
CA PHE A 164 2.33 2.73 6.99
C PHE A 164 3.17 3.73 7.77
N GLY A 165 4.41 4.00 7.34
CA GLY A 165 5.25 5.04 7.93
C GLY A 165 4.69 6.47 7.78
N GLN A 166 3.81 6.71 6.79
CA GLN A 166 3.07 7.98 6.67
C GLN A 166 1.81 8.07 7.56
N ALA A 167 1.36 6.95 8.10
CA ALA A 167 0.19 6.91 8.98
C ALA A 167 0.56 7.44 10.37
N ARG A 168 0.35 8.75 10.58
CA ARG A 168 0.72 9.48 11.80
C ARG A 168 0.04 9.00 13.09
N SER A 169 -0.93 8.11 13.01
CA SER A 169 -1.72 7.61 14.13
C SER A 169 -1.16 6.35 14.79
N ARG A 170 0.04 5.89 14.42
CA ARG A 170 0.66 4.68 14.99
C ARG A 170 2.12 4.91 15.32
N ASP A 171 2.42 5.01 16.60
CA ASP A 171 3.77 5.25 17.13
C ASP A 171 4.77 4.16 16.73
N LEU A 172 4.31 2.91 16.62
CA LEU A 172 5.16 1.77 16.24
C LEU A 172 5.85 1.98 14.89
N TRP A 173 5.14 2.59 13.92
CA TRP A 173 5.66 2.82 12.56
C TRP A 173 6.43 4.14 12.43
N GLN A 174 6.47 4.95 13.49
CA GLN A 174 7.18 6.23 13.53
C GLN A 174 8.46 6.15 14.38
N SER A 175 8.73 5.01 15.01
CA SER A 175 9.96 4.83 15.78
C SER A 175 11.17 4.75 14.85
N THR A 176 12.23 5.48 15.20
CA THR A 176 13.49 5.51 14.43
C THR A 176 14.31 4.20 14.49
N GLY A 177 13.81 3.19 15.19
CA GLY A 177 14.45 1.89 15.38
C GLY A 177 13.88 0.77 14.49
N LEU A 178 12.98 1.07 13.59
CA LEU A 178 12.48 0.19 12.52
C LEU A 178 13.05 0.68 11.17
#